data_bce6506bf632cdc0f9dfe5af6b4bda97
#
_entry.id   bce6506bf632cdc0f9dfe5af6b4bda97
#
_cell.length_a   1.000
_cell.length_b   1.000
_cell.length_c   1.000
_cell.angle_alpha   90.00
_cell.angle_beta   90.00
_cell.angle_gamma   90.00
#
_symmetry.space_group_name_H-M   'P 1'
#
loop_
_entity.id
_entity.type
_entity.pdbx_description
1 polymer ?
#
loop_
_entity_poly.entity_id
_entity_poly.type
_entity_poly.pdbx_seq_one_letter_code
_entity_poly.pdbx_strand_id
1 'polypeptide(L)'
;MEEFIKEKKTVYKKRDPLGQSIEVCEGLYNEERMRLLLVDGAMQSAQYLDPRLQDELAFEYMREFEWAFRLHPAAQRVLLIGGGGFAYPRFFLKQYPEKSIDVVELSPTIVEVARDYFGLRALEAQYSDRLRVIVGDGHRYLEKLSATFAATDASVGVANAGDREVHTAAEGDSLRYDAILNDAYIGYKSSASMRASAQLFHQCLTDGGLYAANMVTALRGLHSIQMRRERKNFQKVFAYTFLMQCDDEISPFVPQNNIFFASDAAFEM
;
A
#
# COMPACT_ATOMS: atom_id res chain seq x y z
N MET A 1 24.13 -1.98 6.09
CA MET A 1 23.02 -2.68 5.37
C MET A 1 23.50 -3.54 4.19
N GLU A 2 24.66 -3.29 3.59
CA GLU A 2 25.21 -4.17 2.54
C GLU A 2 25.65 -5.55 3.04
N GLU A 3 25.90 -5.73 4.34
CA GLU A 3 26.35 -7.00 4.94
C GLU A 3 25.29 -8.13 4.93
N PHE A 4 24.03 -7.81 4.68
CA PHE A 4 22.94 -8.82 4.70
C PHE A 4 22.75 -9.56 3.36
N ILE A 5 23.35 -9.07 2.27
CA ILE A 5 23.24 -9.71 0.95
C ILE A 5 24.59 -10.34 0.60
N LYS A 6 24.67 -11.67 0.73
CA LYS A 6 25.86 -12.42 0.31
C LYS A 6 25.84 -12.62 -1.20
N GLU A 7 27.02 -12.75 -1.82
CA GLU A 7 27.15 -12.97 -3.27
C GLU A 7 26.41 -11.93 -4.13
N LYS A 8 26.35 -10.68 -3.66
CA LYS A 8 25.61 -9.61 -4.33
C LYS A 8 26.16 -9.36 -5.74
N LYS A 9 25.27 -9.43 -6.73
CA LYS A 9 25.51 -9.05 -8.13
C LYS A 9 24.52 -7.98 -8.55
N THR A 10 24.98 -6.75 -8.78
CA THR A 10 24.15 -5.68 -9.33
C THR A 10 23.84 -5.98 -10.81
N VAL A 11 22.54 -6.03 -11.16
CA VAL A 11 22.05 -6.25 -12.52
C VAL A 11 21.49 -4.97 -13.16
N TYR A 12 21.13 -3.99 -12.33
CA TYR A 12 20.69 -2.66 -12.78
C TYR A 12 21.04 -1.61 -11.71
N LYS A 13 21.46 -0.43 -12.16
CA LYS A 13 21.65 0.73 -11.27
C LYS A 13 21.50 2.03 -12.06
N LYS A 14 20.62 2.92 -11.58
CA LYS A 14 20.37 4.22 -12.21
C LYS A 14 19.85 5.20 -11.16
N ARG A 15 20.12 6.50 -11.35
CA ARG A 15 19.43 7.56 -10.62
C ARG A 15 18.13 7.91 -11.33
N ASP A 16 17.05 7.94 -10.59
CA ASP A 16 15.73 8.28 -11.13
C ASP A 16 15.52 9.81 -11.25
N PRO A 17 14.43 10.27 -11.88
CA PRO A 17 14.10 11.70 -11.98
C PRO A 17 13.83 12.38 -10.62
N LEU A 18 13.53 11.62 -9.58
CA LEU A 18 13.32 12.10 -8.20
C LEU A 18 14.66 12.26 -7.44
N GLY A 19 15.78 11.91 -8.08
CA GLY A 19 17.12 11.98 -7.52
C GLY A 19 17.54 10.76 -6.70
N GLN A 20 16.70 9.72 -6.61
CA GLN A 20 16.97 8.50 -5.85
C GLN A 20 17.85 7.54 -6.65
N SER A 21 18.74 6.81 -5.97
CA SER A 21 19.52 5.73 -6.56
C SER A 21 18.71 4.44 -6.56
N ILE A 22 18.26 4.00 -7.72
CA ILE A 22 17.53 2.74 -7.89
C ILE A 22 18.52 1.66 -8.30
N GLU A 23 18.57 0.57 -7.55
CA GLU A 23 19.44 -0.57 -7.83
C GLU A 23 18.66 -1.87 -7.76
N VAL A 24 18.88 -2.76 -8.75
CA VAL A 24 18.43 -4.16 -8.68
C VAL A 24 19.68 -5.02 -8.55
N CYS A 25 19.67 -5.90 -7.57
CA CYS A 25 20.73 -6.89 -7.42
C CYS A 25 20.15 -8.29 -7.18
N GLU A 26 20.96 -9.28 -7.46
CA GLU A 26 20.71 -10.68 -7.14
C GLU A 26 21.74 -11.16 -6.12
N GLY A 27 21.35 -12.02 -5.21
CA GLY A 27 22.23 -12.53 -4.17
C GLY A 27 21.52 -13.46 -3.22
N LEU A 28 22.24 -13.87 -2.17
CA LEU A 28 21.68 -14.65 -1.06
C LEU A 28 21.19 -13.67 0.01
N TYR A 29 19.93 -13.74 0.34
CA TYR A 29 19.28 -13.03 1.45
C TYR A 29 18.46 -14.05 2.24
N ASN A 30 18.67 -14.14 3.56
CA ASN A 30 18.10 -15.17 4.42
C ASN A 30 18.27 -16.59 3.87
N GLU A 31 19.49 -16.91 3.40
CA GLU A 31 19.87 -18.22 2.84
C GLU A 31 19.20 -18.59 1.51
N GLU A 32 18.34 -17.69 0.96
CA GLU A 32 17.63 -17.90 -0.29
C GLU A 32 18.16 -16.99 -1.41
N ARG A 33 18.16 -17.50 -2.64
CA ARG A 33 18.53 -16.69 -3.82
C ARG A 33 17.36 -15.77 -4.18
N MET A 34 17.63 -14.47 -4.08
CA MET A 34 16.61 -13.44 -4.31
C MET A 34 17.09 -12.37 -5.28
N ARG A 35 16.11 -11.75 -5.94
CA ARG A 35 16.25 -10.45 -6.60
C ARG A 35 15.72 -9.38 -5.68
N LEU A 36 16.49 -8.32 -5.50
CA LEU A 36 16.25 -7.28 -4.53
C LEU A 36 16.19 -5.93 -5.23
N LEU A 37 15.21 -5.11 -4.86
CA LEU A 37 15.12 -3.70 -5.22
C LEU A 37 15.64 -2.86 -4.06
N LEU A 38 16.62 -2.02 -4.34
CA LEU A 38 17.17 -1.06 -3.37
C LEU A 38 16.93 0.35 -3.87
N VAL A 39 16.49 1.23 -2.96
CA VAL A 39 16.35 2.67 -3.19
C VAL A 39 17.24 3.39 -2.17
N ASP A 40 18.21 4.16 -2.65
CA ASP A 40 19.22 4.81 -1.82
C ASP A 40 19.92 3.85 -0.85
N GLY A 41 20.14 2.59 -1.29
CA GLY A 41 20.73 1.52 -0.51
C GLY A 41 19.79 0.84 0.50
N ALA A 42 18.55 1.32 0.65
CA ALA A 42 17.54 0.67 1.48
C ALA A 42 16.75 -0.36 0.67
N MET A 43 16.55 -1.55 1.23
CA MET A 43 15.79 -2.62 0.60
C MET A 43 14.30 -2.27 0.60
N GLN A 44 13.71 -2.22 -0.61
CA GLN A 44 12.30 -1.87 -0.81
C GLN A 44 11.46 -3.07 -1.25
N SER A 45 12.06 -4.04 -1.92
CA SER A 45 11.35 -5.24 -2.34
C SER A 45 12.32 -6.40 -2.52
N ALA A 46 11.80 -7.61 -2.37
CA ALA A 46 12.51 -8.85 -2.63
C ALA A 46 11.59 -9.84 -3.35
N GLN A 47 12.17 -10.64 -4.24
CA GLN A 47 11.50 -11.73 -4.94
C GLN A 47 12.43 -12.94 -4.99
N TYR A 48 11.89 -14.11 -4.67
CA TYR A 48 12.62 -15.37 -4.83
C TYR A 48 12.96 -15.61 -6.30
N LEU A 49 14.19 -16.06 -6.57
CA LEU A 49 14.62 -16.48 -7.90
C LEU A 49 14.17 -17.91 -8.24
N ASP A 50 13.80 -18.71 -7.22
CA ASP A 50 13.16 -20.01 -7.43
C ASP A 50 11.75 -19.80 -8.01
N PRO A 51 11.45 -20.33 -9.21
CA PRO A 51 10.13 -20.18 -9.83
C PRO A 51 8.96 -20.73 -8.99
N ARG A 52 9.24 -21.66 -8.08
CA ARG A 52 8.21 -22.24 -7.18
C ARG A 52 7.80 -21.28 -6.07
N LEU A 53 8.67 -20.32 -5.73
CA LEU A 53 8.50 -19.36 -4.64
C LEU A 53 8.32 -17.92 -5.12
N GLN A 54 8.36 -17.68 -6.44
CA GLN A 54 8.36 -16.31 -7.00
C GLN A 54 7.11 -15.48 -6.66
N ASP A 55 6.02 -16.15 -6.26
CA ASP A 55 4.76 -15.51 -5.88
C ASP A 55 4.60 -15.39 -4.36
N GLU A 56 5.55 -15.94 -3.59
CA GLU A 56 5.58 -15.82 -2.15
C GLU A 56 6.13 -14.45 -1.72
N LEU A 57 5.60 -13.96 -0.60
CA LEU A 57 6.07 -12.72 0.00
C LEU A 57 7.36 -12.97 0.80
N ALA A 58 8.45 -12.32 0.40
CA ALA A 58 9.75 -12.44 1.06
C ALA A 58 9.82 -11.63 2.37
N PHE A 59 9.01 -10.60 2.51
CA PHE A 59 8.94 -9.78 3.72
C PHE A 59 7.69 -10.13 4.54
N GLU A 60 7.89 -10.54 5.79
CA GLU A 60 6.83 -10.97 6.67
C GLU A 60 5.77 -9.88 6.90
N TYR A 61 6.17 -8.62 7.05
CA TYR A 61 5.22 -7.53 7.28
C TYR A 61 4.18 -7.39 6.14
N MET A 62 4.55 -7.78 4.91
CA MET A 62 3.59 -7.75 3.80
C MET A 62 2.48 -8.77 3.97
N ARG A 63 2.75 -9.90 4.66
CA ARG A 63 1.71 -10.89 5.00
C ARG A 63 0.70 -10.33 6.00
N GLU A 64 1.13 -9.39 6.82
CA GLU A 64 0.26 -8.77 7.82
C GLU A 64 -0.80 -7.84 7.21
N PHE A 65 -0.64 -7.41 5.94
CA PHE A 65 -1.73 -6.75 5.22
C PHE A 65 -2.94 -7.67 4.98
N GLU A 66 -2.77 -8.99 5.05
CA GLU A 66 -3.88 -9.96 4.97
C GLU A 66 -4.92 -9.80 6.09
N TRP A 67 -4.53 -9.18 7.20
CA TRP A 67 -5.49 -8.80 8.23
C TRP A 67 -6.54 -7.81 7.74
N ALA A 68 -6.22 -6.99 6.74
CA ALA A 68 -7.21 -6.10 6.13
C ALA A 68 -8.43 -6.89 5.60
N PHE A 69 -8.18 -8.06 5.00
CA PHE A 69 -9.24 -8.91 4.43
C PHE A 69 -9.87 -9.86 5.45
N ARG A 70 -9.24 -10.09 6.58
CA ARG A 70 -9.88 -10.76 7.72
C ARG A 70 -10.81 -9.79 8.45
N LEU A 71 -10.40 -8.54 8.63
CA LEU A 71 -11.19 -7.49 9.27
C LEU A 71 -12.29 -6.93 8.37
N HIS A 72 -12.10 -6.98 7.05
CA HIS A 72 -13.09 -6.56 6.04
C HIS A 72 -13.18 -7.56 4.88
N PRO A 73 -13.78 -8.75 5.11
CA PRO A 73 -13.82 -9.83 4.10
C PRO A 73 -14.55 -9.43 2.80
N ALA A 74 -15.52 -8.52 2.90
CA ALA A 74 -16.32 -8.06 1.77
C ALA A 74 -15.55 -7.12 0.82
N ALA A 75 -14.36 -6.64 1.20
CA ALA A 75 -13.57 -5.75 0.35
C ALA A 75 -13.31 -6.37 -1.02
N GLN A 76 -13.65 -5.66 -2.10
CA GLN A 76 -13.48 -6.08 -3.49
C GLN A 76 -12.46 -5.21 -4.24
N ARG A 77 -12.52 -3.91 -4.00
CA ARG A 77 -11.67 -2.92 -4.67
C ARG A 77 -10.64 -2.36 -3.72
N VAL A 78 -9.37 -2.60 -4.02
CA VAL A 78 -8.24 -2.26 -3.16
C VAL A 78 -7.36 -1.20 -3.83
N LEU A 79 -6.89 -0.23 -3.06
CA LEU A 79 -5.81 0.67 -3.45
C LEU A 79 -4.56 0.31 -2.67
N LEU A 80 -3.44 0.12 -3.36
CA LEU A 80 -2.12 0.04 -2.76
C LEU A 80 -1.33 1.30 -3.11
N ILE A 81 -0.80 2.00 -2.11
CA ILE A 81 0.13 3.12 -2.26
C ILE A 81 1.54 2.62 -1.97
N GLY A 82 2.41 2.68 -2.98
CA GLY A 82 3.74 2.06 -2.98
C GLY A 82 3.72 0.70 -3.66
N GLY A 83 4.27 0.61 -4.86
CA GLY A 83 4.33 -0.64 -5.64
C GLY A 83 5.61 -1.42 -5.44
N GLY A 84 6.74 -0.71 -5.32
CA GLY A 84 8.07 -1.30 -5.24
C GLY A 84 8.31 -2.32 -6.36
N GLY A 85 8.71 -3.54 -6.01
CA GLY A 85 8.85 -4.68 -6.94
C GLY A 85 7.54 -5.40 -7.27
N PHE A 86 6.40 -4.88 -6.87
CA PHE A 86 5.06 -5.46 -7.08
C PHE A 86 4.90 -6.90 -6.53
N ALA A 87 5.61 -7.21 -5.46
CA ALA A 87 5.50 -8.52 -4.78
C ALA A 87 4.09 -8.69 -4.18
N TYR A 88 3.60 -7.70 -3.44
CA TYR A 88 2.27 -7.78 -2.83
C TYR A 88 1.14 -7.82 -3.86
N PRO A 89 1.09 -6.97 -4.91
CA PRO A 89 0.08 -7.09 -5.97
C PRO A 89 0.04 -8.46 -6.64
N ARG A 90 1.20 -9.08 -6.87
CA ARG A 90 1.31 -10.44 -7.41
C ARG A 90 0.67 -11.47 -6.50
N PHE A 91 1.05 -11.47 -5.22
CA PHE A 91 0.47 -12.34 -4.20
C PHE A 91 -1.05 -12.15 -4.10
N PHE A 92 -1.51 -10.88 -3.97
CA PHE A 92 -2.92 -10.51 -3.83
C PHE A 92 -3.78 -11.02 -4.98
N LEU A 93 -3.37 -10.80 -6.23
CA LEU A 93 -4.14 -11.20 -7.42
C LEU A 93 -4.29 -12.71 -7.57
N LYS A 94 -3.34 -13.47 -7.04
CA LYS A 94 -3.42 -14.94 -6.96
C LYS A 94 -4.32 -15.40 -5.82
N GLN A 95 -4.16 -14.79 -4.66
CA GLN A 95 -4.89 -15.16 -3.45
C GLN A 95 -6.38 -14.83 -3.54
N TYR A 96 -6.73 -13.73 -4.23
CA TYR A 96 -8.08 -13.20 -4.32
C TYR A 96 -8.53 -13.06 -5.78
N PRO A 97 -9.04 -14.14 -6.42
CA PRO A 97 -9.38 -14.13 -7.85
C PRO A 97 -10.56 -13.20 -8.19
N GLU A 98 -11.39 -12.86 -7.21
CA GLU A 98 -12.56 -11.98 -7.37
C GLU A 98 -12.28 -10.50 -7.10
N LYS A 99 -11.13 -10.17 -6.47
CA LYS A 99 -10.81 -8.79 -6.06
C LYS A 99 -9.94 -8.08 -7.10
N SER A 100 -10.00 -6.76 -7.10
CA SER A 100 -9.18 -5.88 -7.94
C SER A 100 -8.26 -5.00 -7.11
N ILE A 101 -7.12 -4.62 -7.68
CA ILE A 101 -6.14 -3.77 -7.03
C ILE A 101 -5.63 -2.68 -7.97
N ASP A 102 -5.74 -1.43 -7.52
CA ASP A 102 -5.08 -0.28 -8.13
C ASP A 102 -3.78 -0.03 -7.35
N VAL A 103 -2.67 0.18 -8.05
CA VAL A 103 -1.36 0.42 -7.43
C VAL A 103 -0.84 1.77 -7.86
N VAL A 104 -0.60 2.68 -6.91
CA VAL A 104 0.02 3.98 -7.16
C VAL A 104 1.48 3.94 -6.74
N GLU A 105 2.40 4.09 -7.70
CA GLU A 105 3.83 4.12 -7.47
C GLU A 105 4.40 5.48 -7.90
N LEU A 106 5.15 6.10 -6.99
CA LEU A 106 5.67 7.47 -7.18
C LEU A 106 6.73 7.54 -8.29
N SER A 107 7.63 6.56 -8.34
CA SER A 107 8.76 6.55 -9.26
C SER A 107 8.44 5.83 -10.58
N PRO A 108 8.42 6.52 -11.72
CA PRO A 108 8.30 5.87 -13.02
C PRO A 108 9.45 4.88 -13.28
N THR A 109 10.65 5.14 -12.74
CA THR A 109 11.78 4.24 -12.85
C THR A 109 11.56 2.94 -12.09
N ILE A 110 10.94 2.98 -10.91
CA ILE A 110 10.59 1.77 -10.16
C ILE A 110 9.57 0.94 -10.95
N VAL A 111 8.56 1.55 -11.55
CA VAL A 111 7.59 0.82 -12.39
C VAL A 111 8.26 0.14 -13.58
N GLU A 112 9.16 0.84 -14.29
CA GLU A 112 9.91 0.22 -15.41
C GLU A 112 10.83 -0.92 -14.93
N VAL A 113 11.51 -0.72 -13.82
CA VAL A 113 12.34 -1.76 -13.18
C VAL A 113 11.49 -2.97 -12.76
N ALA A 114 10.29 -2.74 -12.21
CA ALA A 114 9.37 -3.83 -11.88
C ALA A 114 8.91 -4.60 -13.13
N ARG A 115 8.66 -3.90 -14.24
CA ARG A 115 8.33 -4.51 -15.54
C ARG A 115 9.46 -5.35 -16.11
N ASP A 116 10.70 -4.85 -16.01
CA ASP A 116 11.85 -5.48 -16.66
C ASP A 116 12.46 -6.61 -15.81
N TYR A 117 12.42 -6.48 -14.49
CA TYR A 117 13.13 -7.40 -13.58
C TYR A 117 12.22 -8.19 -12.66
N PHE A 118 11.04 -7.71 -12.30
CA PHE A 118 10.15 -8.35 -11.32
C PHE A 118 8.87 -8.93 -11.94
N GLY A 119 8.81 -9.02 -13.28
CA GLY A 119 7.72 -9.69 -14.00
C GLY A 119 6.38 -8.94 -14.00
N LEU A 120 6.40 -7.62 -13.74
CA LEU A 120 5.18 -6.81 -13.75
C LEU A 120 4.49 -6.81 -15.13
N ARG A 121 5.24 -6.85 -16.27
CA ARG A 121 4.62 -6.92 -17.62
C ARG A 121 3.71 -8.14 -17.78
N ALA A 122 4.16 -9.29 -17.28
CA ALA A 122 3.34 -10.51 -17.33
C ALA A 122 2.11 -10.40 -16.43
N LEU A 123 2.27 -9.78 -15.26
CA LEU A 123 1.18 -9.56 -14.31
C LEU A 123 0.12 -8.62 -14.89
N GLU A 124 0.53 -7.48 -15.50
CA GLU A 124 -0.34 -6.54 -16.20
C GLU A 124 -1.11 -7.20 -17.34
N ALA A 125 -0.44 -8.08 -18.12
CA ALA A 125 -1.08 -8.81 -19.21
C ALA A 125 -2.08 -9.86 -18.73
N GLN A 126 -1.75 -10.58 -17.65
CA GLN A 126 -2.57 -11.65 -17.09
C GLN A 126 -3.81 -11.14 -16.37
N TYR A 127 -3.71 -10.00 -15.71
CA TYR A 127 -4.74 -9.45 -14.82
C TYR A 127 -5.18 -8.04 -15.24
N SER A 128 -5.25 -7.79 -16.56
CA SER A 128 -5.56 -6.48 -17.14
C SER A 128 -6.92 -5.90 -16.72
N ASP A 129 -7.85 -6.76 -16.32
CA ASP A 129 -9.18 -6.42 -15.80
C ASP A 129 -9.20 -6.13 -14.30
N ARG A 130 -8.17 -6.57 -13.55
CA ARG A 130 -8.13 -6.51 -12.09
C ARG A 130 -6.90 -5.77 -11.52
N LEU A 131 -5.90 -5.48 -12.34
CA LEU A 131 -4.70 -4.72 -11.97
C LEU A 131 -4.63 -3.42 -12.76
N ARG A 132 -4.55 -2.30 -12.06
CA ARG A 132 -4.24 -1.01 -12.66
C ARG A 132 -3.00 -0.41 -12.00
N VAL A 133 -2.00 -0.08 -12.80
CA VAL A 133 -0.76 0.57 -12.35
C VAL A 133 -0.80 2.05 -12.70
N ILE A 134 -0.61 2.90 -11.71
CA ILE A 134 -0.69 4.36 -11.81
C ILE A 134 0.65 4.94 -11.36
N VAL A 135 1.33 5.66 -12.25
CA VAL A 135 2.55 6.38 -11.89
C VAL A 135 2.18 7.75 -11.35
N GLY A 136 2.53 8.03 -10.10
CA GLY A 136 2.25 9.32 -9.48
C GLY A 136 2.34 9.32 -7.97
N ASP A 137 2.14 10.50 -7.40
CA ASP A 137 2.06 10.69 -5.95
C ASP A 137 0.71 10.20 -5.42
N GLY A 138 0.73 9.30 -4.44
CA GLY A 138 -0.46 8.68 -3.87
C GLY A 138 -1.41 9.68 -3.21
N HIS A 139 -0.87 10.73 -2.56
CA HIS A 139 -1.69 11.77 -1.95
C HIS A 139 -2.43 12.59 -3.01
N ARG A 140 -1.71 13.05 -4.05
CA ARG A 140 -2.32 13.78 -5.16
C ARG A 140 -3.33 12.94 -5.94
N TYR A 141 -3.11 11.64 -6.04
CA TYR A 141 -4.07 10.71 -6.63
C TYR A 141 -5.39 10.72 -5.83
N LEU A 142 -5.31 10.58 -4.51
CA LEU A 142 -6.46 10.62 -3.62
C LEU A 142 -7.16 11.99 -3.60
N GLU A 143 -6.42 13.11 -3.65
CA GLU A 143 -6.99 14.47 -3.76
C GLU A 143 -7.85 14.62 -5.02
N LYS A 144 -7.36 14.13 -6.16
CA LYS A 144 -8.12 14.16 -7.42
C LYS A 144 -9.36 13.29 -7.33
N LEU A 145 -9.24 12.10 -6.75
CA LEU A 145 -10.33 11.17 -6.57
C LEU A 145 -11.41 11.75 -5.67
N SER A 146 -11.05 12.31 -4.51
CA SER A 146 -11.96 12.98 -3.58
C SER A 146 -12.68 14.18 -4.23
N ALA A 147 -11.99 14.97 -5.03
CA ALA A 147 -12.60 16.08 -5.77
C ALA A 147 -13.65 15.60 -6.80
N THR A 148 -13.45 14.43 -7.41
CA THR A 148 -14.42 13.82 -8.32
C THR A 148 -15.71 13.45 -7.57
N PHE A 149 -15.62 12.89 -6.37
CA PHE A 149 -16.79 12.56 -5.54
C PHE A 149 -17.59 13.81 -5.16
N ALA A 150 -16.90 14.86 -4.71
CA ALA A 150 -17.57 16.13 -4.35
C ALA A 150 -18.33 16.75 -5.55
N ALA A 151 -17.78 16.62 -6.76
CA ALA A 151 -18.45 17.10 -7.98
C ALA A 151 -19.68 16.25 -8.34
N THR A 152 -19.62 14.93 -8.17
CA THR A 152 -20.72 14.00 -8.42
C THR A 152 -21.85 14.23 -7.41
N ASP A 153 -21.52 14.32 -6.12
CA ASP A 153 -22.52 14.56 -5.05
C ASP A 153 -23.21 15.92 -5.23
N ALA A 154 -22.48 16.95 -5.69
CA ALA A 154 -23.05 18.28 -5.98
C ALA A 154 -24.02 18.24 -7.19
N SER A 155 -23.76 17.42 -8.20
CA SER A 155 -24.61 17.29 -9.38
C SER A 155 -25.93 16.56 -9.09
N VAL A 156 -25.93 15.63 -8.14
CA VAL A 156 -27.13 14.89 -7.68
C VAL A 156 -28.07 15.79 -6.84
N GLY A 157 -27.51 16.81 -6.15
CA GLY A 157 -28.29 17.75 -5.33
C GLY A 157 -29.07 18.82 -6.08
N VAL A 158 -28.91 18.97 -7.40
CA VAL A 158 -29.56 20.02 -8.23
C VAL A 158 -30.71 19.48 -9.10
N ALA A 159 -30.96 18.18 -9.10
CA ALA A 159 -32.12 17.62 -9.82
C ALA A 159 -33.44 17.98 -9.11
N ASN A 160 -34.20 18.88 -9.73
CA ASN A 160 -35.53 19.31 -9.29
C ASN A 160 -36.46 18.10 -9.06
N ALA A 161 -37.31 18.25 -8.02
CA ALA A 161 -38.34 17.30 -7.61
C ALA A 161 -39.44 17.14 -8.70
N GLY A 162 -39.15 16.54 -9.84
CA GLY A 162 -40.08 16.39 -10.94
C GLY A 162 -39.94 15.10 -11.74
N ASP A 163 -38.76 14.57 -11.90
CA ASP A 163 -38.54 13.36 -12.69
C ASP A 163 -37.79 12.32 -11.84
N ARG A 164 -38.53 11.38 -11.27
CA ARG A 164 -38.02 10.18 -10.63
C ARG A 164 -37.57 9.18 -11.70
N GLU A 165 -36.45 9.39 -12.32
CA GLU A 165 -35.57 8.29 -12.72
C GLU A 165 -34.50 8.15 -11.67
N VAL A 166 -34.53 7.03 -10.98
CA VAL A 166 -33.62 6.61 -9.93
C VAL A 166 -32.27 6.38 -10.59
N HIS A 167 -31.47 7.44 -10.80
CA HIS A 167 -30.03 7.30 -10.99
C HIS A 167 -29.41 7.19 -9.60
N THR A 168 -29.07 5.96 -9.32
CA THR A 168 -28.71 5.40 -8.03
C THR A 168 -27.42 6.00 -7.50
N ALA A 169 -27.34 6.15 -6.18
CA ALA A 169 -26.13 6.36 -5.36
C ALA A 169 -24.98 5.38 -5.68
N ALA A 170 -25.21 4.39 -6.53
CA ALA A 170 -24.27 3.34 -6.94
C ALA A 170 -23.10 3.83 -7.83
N GLU A 171 -23.21 4.93 -8.58
CA GLU A 171 -22.11 5.34 -9.46
C GLU A 171 -20.98 6.10 -8.72
N GLY A 172 -21.30 6.87 -7.69
CA GLY A 172 -20.29 7.53 -6.84
C GLY A 172 -19.58 6.55 -5.92
N ASP A 173 -20.27 5.54 -5.40
CA ASP A 173 -19.72 4.47 -4.57
C ASP A 173 -18.81 3.52 -5.36
N SER A 174 -19.08 3.33 -6.66
CA SER A 174 -18.26 2.46 -7.52
C SER A 174 -16.81 2.96 -7.73
N LEU A 175 -16.52 4.20 -7.36
CA LEU A 175 -15.18 4.80 -7.50
C LEU A 175 -14.36 4.78 -6.19
N ARG A 176 -15.00 4.60 -5.02
CA ARG A 176 -14.32 4.48 -3.73
C ARG A 176 -13.68 3.10 -3.56
N TYR A 177 -12.73 3.01 -2.66
CA TYR A 177 -12.05 1.77 -2.33
C TYR A 177 -12.61 1.14 -1.07
N ASP A 178 -12.72 -0.18 -1.05
CA ASP A 178 -13.11 -0.91 0.16
C ASP A 178 -11.93 -1.03 1.14
N ALA A 179 -10.71 -1.08 0.59
CA ALA A 179 -9.49 -1.05 1.38
C ALA A 179 -8.43 -0.17 0.73
N ILE A 180 -7.72 0.61 1.56
CA ILE A 180 -6.53 1.36 1.15
C ILE A 180 -5.36 0.83 1.96
N LEU A 181 -4.39 0.21 1.27
CA LEU A 181 -3.14 -0.27 1.83
C LEU A 181 -2.04 0.76 1.53
N ASN A 182 -1.31 1.19 2.54
CA ASN A 182 -0.25 2.18 2.39
C ASN A 182 1.10 1.59 2.80
N ASP A 183 1.94 1.29 1.83
CA ASP A 183 3.32 0.80 2.00
C ASP A 183 4.36 1.80 1.48
N ALA A 184 4.02 3.09 1.44
CA ALA A 184 4.90 4.15 0.94
C ALA A 184 5.81 4.76 2.02
N TYR A 185 6.05 4.06 3.14
CA TYR A 185 6.93 4.53 4.19
C TYR A 185 8.40 4.21 3.89
N ILE A 186 9.23 5.24 3.82
CA ILE A 186 10.68 5.10 3.79
C ILE A 186 11.22 5.47 5.18
N GLY A 187 11.22 4.49 6.09
CA GLY A 187 11.86 4.61 7.41
C GLY A 187 11.32 5.78 8.28
N TYR A 188 12.19 6.32 9.16
CA TYR A 188 11.86 7.42 10.10
C TYR A 188 11.45 8.75 9.45
N LYS A 189 11.61 8.90 8.15
CA LYS A 189 11.19 10.08 7.40
C LYS A 189 9.78 9.90 6.84
N SER A 190 8.86 9.39 7.68
CA SER A 190 7.45 9.42 7.30
C SER A 190 7.07 10.88 7.05
N SER A 191 6.66 11.15 5.85
CA SER A 191 6.38 12.50 5.41
C SER A 191 5.28 13.14 6.26
N ALA A 192 5.36 14.45 6.43
CA ALA A 192 4.28 15.27 6.97
C ALA A 192 2.93 15.05 6.23
N SER A 193 2.95 14.43 5.05
CA SER A 193 1.80 14.08 4.21
C SER A 193 0.76 13.22 4.94
N MET A 194 1.13 12.34 5.87
CA MET A 194 0.14 11.54 6.60
C MET A 194 -0.70 12.35 7.61
N ARG A 195 -0.21 13.49 8.10
CA ARG A 195 -0.97 14.28 9.08
C ARG A 195 -2.23 14.90 8.51
N ALA A 196 -2.20 15.32 7.25
CA ALA A 196 -3.34 15.90 6.54
C ALA A 196 -4.21 14.82 5.89
N SER A 197 -3.79 13.56 5.93
CA SER A 197 -4.31 12.53 5.05
C SER A 197 -5.46 11.71 5.63
N ALA A 198 -5.67 11.70 6.97
CA ALA A 198 -6.71 10.85 7.57
C ALA A 198 -8.10 11.12 6.97
N GLN A 199 -8.47 12.40 6.80
CA GLN A 199 -9.74 12.78 6.16
C GLN A 199 -9.78 12.39 4.69
N LEU A 200 -8.66 12.52 3.98
CA LEU A 200 -8.58 12.18 2.57
C LEU A 200 -8.71 10.67 2.35
N PHE A 201 -8.04 9.85 3.17
CA PHE A 201 -8.23 8.40 3.14
C PHE A 201 -9.68 8.02 3.43
N HIS A 202 -10.27 8.60 4.47
CA HIS A 202 -11.66 8.37 4.84
C HIS A 202 -12.63 8.70 3.69
N GLN A 203 -12.47 9.85 3.02
CA GLN A 203 -13.29 10.28 1.89
C GLN A 203 -13.19 9.35 0.67
N CYS A 204 -12.05 8.66 0.50
CA CYS A 204 -11.80 7.75 -0.61
C CYS A 204 -12.17 6.30 -0.31
N LEU A 205 -12.61 6.01 0.92
CA LEU A 205 -13.12 4.69 1.32
C LEU A 205 -14.65 4.63 1.17
N THR A 206 -15.15 3.43 0.90
CA THR A 206 -16.56 3.09 1.03
C THR A 206 -17.00 3.12 2.51
N ASP A 207 -18.31 3.14 2.78
CA ASP A 207 -18.82 3.08 4.14
C ASP A 207 -18.31 1.80 4.85
N GLY A 208 -17.68 1.98 6.02
CA GLY A 208 -17.04 0.88 6.74
C GLY A 208 -15.76 0.34 6.09
N GLY A 209 -15.26 0.99 5.05
CA GLY A 209 -14.00 0.63 4.40
C GLY A 209 -12.80 0.74 5.33
N LEU A 210 -11.71 0.08 4.97
CA LEU A 210 -10.54 -0.11 5.82
C LEU A 210 -9.30 0.61 5.26
N TYR A 211 -8.62 1.38 6.11
CA TYR A 211 -7.26 1.85 5.89
C TYR A 211 -6.27 0.96 6.64
N ALA A 212 -5.19 0.52 5.98
CA ALA A 212 -4.07 -0.17 6.59
C ALA A 212 -2.75 0.44 6.13
N ALA A 213 -1.80 0.64 7.05
CA ALA A 213 -0.49 1.21 6.72
C ALA A 213 0.64 0.48 7.42
N ASN A 214 1.69 0.16 6.67
CA ASN A 214 2.95 -0.26 7.27
C ASN A 214 3.65 0.94 7.90
N MET A 215 3.96 0.85 9.18
CA MET A 215 4.63 1.89 9.97
C MET A 215 5.89 1.34 10.61
N VAL A 216 7.05 1.81 10.17
CA VAL A 216 8.31 1.48 10.84
C VAL A 216 8.48 2.37 12.07
N THR A 217 8.15 1.84 13.23
CA THR A 217 8.14 2.58 14.50
C THR A 217 8.35 1.66 15.71
N ALA A 218 8.77 2.22 16.83
CA ALA A 218 8.64 1.53 18.12
C ALA A 218 7.21 1.70 18.65
N LEU A 219 6.74 0.73 19.42
CA LEU A 219 5.42 0.81 20.09
C LEU A 219 5.47 1.60 21.39
N ARG A 220 6.66 1.67 22.01
CA ARG A 220 6.90 2.33 23.31
C ARG A 220 8.15 3.23 23.25
N GLY A 221 8.26 4.13 24.23
CA GLY A 221 9.41 5.02 24.36
C GLY A 221 9.41 6.21 23.40
N LEU A 222 10.58 6.83 23.23
CA LEU A 222 10.75 8.06 22.43
C LEU A 222 10.50 7.83 20.92
N HIS A 223 10.89 6.69 20.41
CA HIS A 223 10.71 6.34 19.00
C HIS A 223 9.25 6.05 18.59
N SER A 224 8.30 6.04 19.55
CA SER A 224 6.87 5.90 19.28
C SER A 224 6.11 7.25 19.28
N ILE A 225 6.76 8.37 19.54
CA ILE A 225 6.08 9.68 19.70
C ILE A 225 5.35 10.09 18.40
N GLN A 226 6.00 9.91 17.25
CA GLN A 226 5.41 10.28 15.97
C GLN A 226 4.20 9.40 15.66
N MET A 227 4.32 8.09 15.77
CA MET A 227 3.21 7.13 15.58
C MET A 227 2.02 7.48 16.48
N ARG A 228 2.25 7.78 17.77
CA ARG A 228 1.18 8.18 18.70
C ARG A 228 0.48 9.47 18.28
N ARG A 229 1.21 10.45 17.70
CA ARG A 229 0.62 11.69 17.16
C ARG A 229 -0.23 11.40 15.92
N GLU A 230 0.26 10.57 15.03
CA GLU A 230 -0.46 10.17 13.81
C GLU A 230 -1.73 9.39 14.17
N ARG A 231 -1.62 8.40 15.06
CA ARG A 231 -2.78 7.66 15.58
C ARG A 231 -3.86 8.59 16.13
N LYS A 232 -3.48 9.61 16.93
CA LYS A 232 -4.42 10.62 17.45
C LYS A 232 -5.12 11.42 16.33
N ASN A 233 -4.47 11.65 15.20
CA ASN A 233 -5.09 12.33 14.07
C ASN A 233 -6.11 11.42 13.39
N PHE A 234 -5.79 10.14 13.21
CA PHE A 234 -6.73 9.17 12.66
C PHE A 234 -7.94 8.95 13.59
N GLN A 235 -7.75 8.90 14.90
CA GLN A 235 -8.83 8.78 15.90
C GLN A 235 -9.81 9.96 15.93
N LYS A 236 -9.49 11.08 15.27
CA LYS A 236 -10.42 12.21 15.08
C LYS A 236 -11.34 12.04 13.87
N VAL A 237 -11.03 11.09 13.01
CA VAL A 237 -11.70 10.88 11.72
C VAL A 237 -12.38 9.51 11.68
N PHE A 238 -11.69 8.47 12.08
CA PHE A 238 -12.17 7.10 12.12
C PHE A 238 -12.66 6.70 13.50
N ALA A 239 -13.75 5.96 13.57
CA ALA A 239 -14.32 5.47 14.82
C ALA A 239 -13.40 4.46 15.55
N TYR A 240 -12.71 3.63 14.78
CA TYR A 240 -11.84 2.57 15.32
C TYR A 240 -10.43 2.67 14.73
N THR A 241 -9.42 2.47 15.59
CA THR A 241 -8.03 2.37 15.16
C THR A 241 -7.32 1.26 15.94
N PHE A 242 -6.53 0.48 15.27
CA PHE A 242 -5.75 -0.60 15.85
C PHE A 242 -4.31 -0.56 15.31
N LEU A 243 -3.33 -0.92 16.14
CA LEU A 243 -1.93 -1.03 15.73
C LEU A 243 -1.46 -2.43 16.09
N MET A 244 -1.06 -3.19 15.09
CA MET A 244 -0.57 -4.55 15.21
C MET A 244 0.95 -4.60 15.03
N GLN A 245 1.64 -5.27 15.92
CA GLN A 245 3.05 -5.58 15.82
C GLN A 245 3.23 -6.75 14.84
N CYS A 246 4.14 -6.62 13.86
CA CYS A 246 4.39 -7.69 12.89
C CYS A 246 5.28 -8.81 13.45
N ASP A 247 6.18 -8.48 14.39
CA ASP A 247 7.08 -9.43 15.02
C ASP A 247 7.05 -9.20 16.53
N ASP A 248 6.47 -10.13 17.27
CA ASP A 248 6.30 -10.06 18.73
C ASP A 248 7.55 -10.47 19.52
N GLU A 249 8.55 -11.06 18.85
CA GLU A 249 9.86 -11.36 19.43
C GLU A 249 10.72 -10.10 19.55
N ILE A 250 10.46 -9.08 18.74
CA ILE A 250 11.17 -7.80 18.80
C ILE A 250 10.63 -6.94 19.95
N SER A 251 11.52 -6.42 20.76
CA SER A 251 11.15 -5.52 21.86
C SER A 251 10.31 -4.34 21.38
N PRO A 252 9.21 -3.98 22.10
CA PRO A 252 8.34 -2.85 21.70
C PRO A 252 9.03 -1.48 21.78
N PHE A 253 10.25 -1.39 22.30
CA PHE A 253 11.07 -0.18 22.31
C PHE A 253 11.95 -0.02 21.08
N VAL A 254 12.08 -1.08 20.26
CA VAL A 254 12.87 -1.09 19.03
C VAL A 254 11.94 -0.80 17.86
N PRO A 255 12.33 0.10 16.93
CA PRO A 255 11.59 0.33 15.70
C PRO A 255 11.56 -0.91 14.82
N GLN A 256 10.37 -1.26 14.37
CA GLN A 256 10.09 -2.39 13.49
C GLN A 256 8.87 -2.09 12.63
N ASN A 257 8.59 -2.95 11.66
CA ASN A 257 7.34 -2.89 10.91
C ASN A 257 6.15 -3.18 11.83
N ASN A 258 5.11 -2.39 11.68
CA ASN A 258 3.83 -2.58 12.36
C ASN A 258 2.74 -2.20 11.38
N ILE A 259 1.58 -2.86 11.43
CA ILE A 259 0.45 -2.46 10.60
C ILE A 259 -0.55 -1.68 11.46
N PHE A 260 -0.81 -0.46 11.03
CA PHE A 260 -1.84 0.40 11.60
C PHE A 260 -3.12 0.28 10.78
N PHE A 261 -4.24 0.02 11.46
CA PHE A 261 -5.57 -0.08 10.86
C PHE A 261 -6.47 1.06 11.35
N ALA A 262 -7.34 1.55 10.46
CA ALA A 262 -8.40 2.51 10.79
C ALA A 262 -9.66 2.23 9.96
N SER A 263 -10.83 2.28 10.60
CA SER A 263 -12.14 2.05 9.97
C SER A 263 -13.25 2.67 10.81
N ASP A 264 -14.42 2.88 10.20
CA ASP A 264 -15.66 3.20 10.91
C ASP A 264 -16.46 1.95 11.29
N ALA A 265 -16.14 0.80 10.69
CA ALA A 265 -16.64 -0.50 11.15
C ALA A 265 -15.79 -1.02 12.32
N ALA A 266 -16.44 -1.64 13.31
CA ALA A 266 -15.75 -2.28 14.42
C ALA A 266 -14.91 -3.47 13.95
N PHE A 267 -13.73 -3.62 14.53
CA PHE A 267 -12.89 -4.79 14.26
C PHE A 267 -13.39 -5.99 15.05
N GLU A 268 -13.92 -6.98 14.36
CA GLU A 268 -14.25 -8.30 14.93
C GLU A 268 -12.98 -9.16 14.88
N MET A 269 -12.35 -9.36 16.06
CA MET A 269 -11.13 -10.19 16.22
C MET A 269 -11.46 -11.54 16.83
#